data_11aec1d7be71e8712218ea474a104fe0
#
_entry.id   11aec1d7be71e8712218ea474a104fe0
#
_cell.length_a   1.000
_cell.length_b   1.000
_cell.length_c   1.000
_cell.angle_alpha   90.00
_cell.angle_beta   90.00
_cell.angle_gamma   90.00
#
_symmetry.space_group_name_H-M   'P 1'
#
loop_
_entity.id
_entity.type
_entity.pdbx_description
1 polymer ?
#
loop_
_entity_poly.entity_id
_entity_poly.type
_entity_poly.pdbx_seq_one_letter_code
_entity_poly.pdbx_strand_id
1 'polypeptide(L)'
;MNPYIDEDLAALAEHAQRFAQGRVAPGFLERDQTRVLDRDLMREMGEMGFIAPELPEAFGGQGLGCLAAGVIHEAIAAADLSLSYINLLASLNGQILAQHARPELARPWLE
;
A
#
# COMPACT_ATOMS: atom_id res chain seq x y z
N MET A 1 10.50 -14.14 17.40
CA MET A 1 10.62 -12.66 17.31
C MET A 1 11.48 -12.31 16.09
N ASN A 2 11.00 -11.39 15.27
CA ASN A 2 11.75 -10.92 14.10
C ASN A 2 12.60 -9.70 14.51
N PRO A 3 13.95 -9.77 14.42
CA PRO A 3 14.81 -8.66 14.85
C PRO A 3 14.70 -7.41 13.98
N TYR A 4 14.12 -7.52 12.79
CA TYR A 4 13.94 -6.39 11.88
C TYR A 4 12.64 -5.62 12.11
N ILE A 5 11.74 -6.13 12.94
CA ILE A 5 10.44 -5.54 13.23
C ILE A 5 10.45 -4.95 14.63
N ASP A 6 10.43 -3.62 14.72
CA ASP A 6 10.28 -2.91 15.99
C ASP A 6 8.80 -2.79 16.39
N GLU A 7 8.52 -2.11 17.51
CA GLU A 7 7.16 -1.96 18.02
C GLU A 7 6.26 -1.19 17.04
N ASP A 8 6.78 -0.17 16.39
CA ASP A 8 6.01 0.65 15.46
C ASP A 8 5.65 -0.16 14.21
N LEU A 9 6.60 -0.93 13.69
CA LEU A 9 6.34 -1.81 12.55
C LEU A 9 5.39 -2.94 12.92
N ALA A 10 5.49 -3.49 14.13
CA ALA A 10 4.55 -4.51 14.60
C ALA A 10 3.13 -3.96 14.70
N ALA A 11 2.96 -2.73 15.20
CA ALA A 11 1.66 -2.07 15.26
C ALA A 11 1.10 -1.81 13.86
N LEU A 12 1.94 -1.38 12.93
CA LEU A 12 1.56 -1.17 11.53
C LEU A 12 1.14 -2.48 10.88
N ALA A 13 1.88 -3.55 11.10
CA ALA A 13 1.56 -4.88 10.59
C ALA A 13 0.19 -5.35 11.09
N GLU A 14 -0.07 -5.19 12.38
CA GLU A 14 -1.34 -5.56 12.98
C GLU A 14 -2.50 -4.75 12.38
N HIS A 15 -2.31 -3.45 12.22
CA HIS A 15 -3.31 -2.57 11.62
C HIS A 15 -3.62 -2.99 10.16
N ALA A 16 -2.57 -3.24 9.37
CA ALA A 16 -2.73 -3.70 7.99
C ALA A 16 -3.41 -5.07 7.92
N GLN A 17 -3.08 -5.98 8.82
CA GLN A 17 -3.70 -7.31 8.89
C GLN A 17 -5.18 -7.22 9.24
N ARG A 18 -5.56 -6.37 10.19
CA ARG A 18 -6.97 -6.16 10.53
C ARG A 18 -7.75 -5.61 9.35
N PHE A 19 -7.20 -4.63 8.65
CA PHE A 19 -7.82 -4.08 7.46
C PHE A 19 -7.96 -5.15 6.38
N ALA A 20 -6.90 -5.91 6.14
CA ALA A 20 -6.91 -6.96 5.11
C ALA A 20 -7.97 -8.03 5.41
N GLN A 21 -8.07 -8.48 6.65
CA GLN A 21 -9.04 -9.51 7.02
C GLN A 21 -10.46 -8.98 7.05
N GLY A 22 -10.67 -7.73 7.43
CA GLY A 22 -12.01 -7.14 7.54
C GLY A 22 -12.56 -6.59 6.24
N ARG A 23 -11.71 -6.02 5.38
CA ARG A 23 -12.14 -5.30 4.18
C ARG A 23 -11.69 -5.93 2.86
N VAL A 24 -10.57 -6.63 2.85
CA VAL A 24 -10.01 -7.19 1.62
C VAL A 24 -10.43 -8.64 1.44
N ALA A 25 -10.20 -9.49 2.42
CA ALA A 25 -10.50 -10.92 2.33
C ALA A 25 -11.97 -11.23 2.01
N PRO A 26 -12.97 -10.55 2.62
CA PRO A 26 -14.38 -10.90 2.35
C PRO A 26 -14.80 -10.78 0.89
N GLY A 27 -14.22 -9.88 0.13
CA GLY A 27 -14.57 -9.68 -1.28
C GLY A 27 -13.69 -10.41 -2.28
N PHE A 28 -12.72 -11.20 -1.81
CA PHE A 28 -11.71 -11.81 -2.67
C PHE A 28 -12.32 -12.68 -3.77
N LEU A 29 -13.20 -13.61 -3.43
CA LEU A 29 -13.78 -14.53 -4.41
C LEU A 29 -14.56 -13.80 -5.49
N GLU A 30 -15.37 -12.82 -5.11
CA GLU A 30 -16.14 -12.03 -6.07
C GLU A 30 -15.22 -11.26 -7.03
N ARG A 31 -14.19 -10.59 -6.50
CA ARG A 31 -13.23 -9.88 -7.34
C ARG A 31 -12.49 -10.82 -8.29
N ASP A 32 -12.09 -11.99 -7.79
CA ASP A 32 -11.38 -12.98 -8.58
C ASP A 32 -12.25 -13.54 -9.70
N GLN A 33 -13.51 -13.82 -9.43
CA GLN A 33 -14.46 -14.36 -10.41
C GLN A 33 -14.90 -13.34 -11.45
N THR A 34 -15.22 -12.12 -11.02
CA THR A 34 -15.72 -11.06 -11.91
C THR A 34 -14.60 -10.34 -12.65
N ARG A 35 -13.37 -10.39 -12.11
CA ARG A 35 -12.20 -9.65 -12.63
C ARG A 35 -12.44 -8.14 -12.67
N VAL A 36 -13.30 -7.64 -11.81
CA VAL A 36 -13.59 -6.21 -11.70
C VAL A 36 -12.68 -5.62 -10.62
N LEU A 37 -12.00 -4.54 -10.99
CA LEU A 37 -11.16 -3.79 -10.07
C LEU A 37 -12.04 -2.95 -9.13
N ASP A 38 -11.92 -3.18 -7.82
CA ASP A 38 -12.67 -2.43 -6.81
C ASP A 38 -11.96 -1.11 -6.50
N ARG A 39 -12.34 -0.07 -7.21
CA ARG A 39 -11.74 1.26 -7.06
C ARG A 39 -12.04 1.91 -5.71
N ASP A 40 -13.20 1.61 -5.13
CA ASP A 40 -13.56 2.13 -3.82
C ASP A 40 -12.67 1.53 -2.73
N LEU A 41 -12.38 0.23 -2.82
CA LEU A 41 -11.45 -0.43 -1.91
C LEU A 41 -10.02 0.12 -2.07
N MET A 42 -9.58 0.38 -3.29
CA MET A 42 -8.29 1.01 -3.55
C MET A 42 -8.21 2.40 -2.90
N ARG A 43 -9.25 3.19 -3.04
CA ARG A 43 -9.32 4.53 -2.43
C ARG A 43 -9.29 4.43 -0.91
N GLU A 44 -10.01 3.47 -0.34
CA GLU A 44 -10.00 3.20 1.10
C GLU A 44 -8.58 2.84 1.59
N MET A 45 -7.87 1.99 0.85
CA MET A 45 -6.47 1.66 1.16
C MET A 45 -5.59 2.92 1.16
N GLY A 46 -5.80 3.80 0.21
CA GLY A 46 -5.08 5.08 0.14
C GLY A 46 -5.38 5.97 1.34
N GLU A 47 -6.65 6.07 1.72
CA GLU A 47 -7.08 6.86 2.88
C GLU A 47 -6.50 6.33 4.20
N MET A 48 -6.32 5.01 4.29
CA MET A 48 -5.70 4.37 5.44
C MET A 48 -4.17 4.55 5.47
N GLY A 49 -3.59 5.13 4.44
CA GLY A 49 -2.14 5.32 4.33
C GLY A 49 -1.39 4.06 3.91
N PHE A 50 -2.04 3.10 3.32
CA PHE A 50 -1.43 1.82 2.92
C PHE A 50 -0.85 1.83 1.51
N ILE A 51 -1.09 2.87 0.72
CA ILE A 51 -0.56 2.98 -0.64
C ILE A 51 0.70 3.83 -0.63
N ALA A 52 1.80 3.26 -1.07
CA ALA A 52 3.10 3.93 -1.20
C ALA A 52 3.49 4.77 0.04
N PRO A 53 3.48 4.19 1.25
CA PRO A 53 3.74 4.95 2.47
C PRO A 53 5.19 5.44 2.57
N GLU A 54 6.11 4.86 1.80
CA GLU A 54 7.52 5.22 1.81
C GLU A 54 7.84 6.45 0.99
N LEU A 55 6.89 6.99 0.22
CA LEU A 55 7.11 8.20 -0.56
C LEU A 55 7.38 9.40 0.35
N PRO A 56 8.18 10.38 -0.13
CA PRO A 56 8.44 11.60 0.64
C PRO A 56 7.15 12.36 0.99
N GLU A 57 7.13 12.97 2.17
CA GLU A 57 6.00 13.80 2.60
C GLU A 57 5.71 14.93 1.62
N ALA A 58 6.75 15.46 0.97
CA ALA A 58 6.60 16.50 -0.05
C ALA A 58 5.71 16.10 -1.23
N PHE A 59 5.52 14.80 -1.44
CA PHE A 59 4.66 14.25 -2.51
C PHE A 59 3.43 13.54 -1.96
N GLY A 60 3.04 13.83 -0.74
CA GLY A 60 1.84 13.24 -0.14
C GLY A 60 2.07 11.90 0.54
N GLY A 61 3.30 11.41 0.56
CA GLY A 61 3.66 10.18 1.27
C GLY A 61 3.87 10.40 2.76
N GLN A 62 4.18 9.34 3.46
CA GLN A 62 4.42 9.36 4.91
C GLN A 62 5.90 9.32 5.28
N GLY A 63 6.78 9.19 4.30
CA GLY A 63 8.22 9.13 4.55
C GLY A 63 8.67 7.89 5.32
N LEU A 64 7.86 6.84 5.34
CA LEU A 64 8.21 5.58 5.99
C LEU A 64 9.23 4.80 5.16
N GLY A 65 9.92 3.87 5.78
CA GLY A 65 10.91 3.03 5.09
C GLY A 65 10.29 1.95 4.21
N CYS A 66 11.10 1.34 3.36
CA CYS A 66 10.67 0.25 2.49
C CYS A 66 10.19 -0.97 3.29
N LEU A 67 10.72 -1.18 4.50
CA LEU A 67 10.28 -2.28 5.35
C LEU A 67 8.83 -2.10 5.77
N ALA A 68 8.41 -0.86 6.06
CA ALA A 68 7.01 -0.55 6.36
C ALA A 68 6.10 -0.86 5.16
N ALA A 69 6.52 -0.47 3.96
CA ALA A 69 5.79 -0.80 2.74
C ALA A 69 5.67 -2.31 2.54
N GLY A 70 6.75 -3.05 2.81
CA GLY A 70 6.77 -4.51 2.71
C GLY A 70 5.83 -5.19 3.69
N VAL A 71 5.77 -4.70 4.93
CA VAL A 71 4.88 -5.22 5.97
C VAL A 71 3.40 -5.06 5.55
N ILE A 72 3.06 -3.90 5.01
CA ILE A 72 1.69 -3.64 4.50
C ILE A 72 1.40 -4.53 3.30
N HIS A 73 2.33 -4.63 2.36
CA HIS A 73 2.17 -5.45 1.15
C HIS A 73 1.92 -6.91 1.53
N GLU A 74 2.69 -7.44 2.46
CA GLU A 74 2.53 -8.83 2.93
C GLU A 74 1.13 -9.07 3.49
N ALA A 75 0.62 -8.16 4.31
CA ALA A 75 -0.71 -8.26 4.90
C ALA A 75 -1.81 -8.25 3.84
N ILE A 76 -1.73 -7.34 2.87
CA ILE A 76 -2.71 -7.25 1.78
C ILE A 76 -2.62 -8.48 0.88
N ALA A 77 -1.41 -8.92 0.54
CA ALA A 77 -1.19 -10.09 -0.32
C ALA A 77 -1.73 -11.38 0.30
N ALA A 78 -1.65 -11.53 1.61
CA ALA A 78 -2.21 -12.69 2.31
C ALA A 78 -3.73 -12.78 2.16
N ALA A 79 -4.41 -11.63 2.02
CA ALA A 79 -5.86 -11.59 1.81
C ALA A 79 -6.24 -11.64 0.33
N ASP A 80 -5.47 -10.96 -0.53
CA ASP A 80 -5.71 -10.91 -1.98
C ASP A 80 -4.41 -10.51 -2.69
N LEU A 81 -3.71 -11.49 -3.25
CA LEU A 81 -2.45 -11.27 -3.94
C LEU A 81 -2.61 -10.32 -5.14
N SER A 82 -3.68 -10.47 -5.91
CA SER A 82 -3.91 -9.62 -7.08
C SER A 82 -4.11 -8.16 -6.68
N LEU A 83 -4.84 -7.91 -5.60
CA LEU A 83 -5.04 -6.55 -5.09
C LEU A 83 -3.71 -5.95 -4.61
N SER A 84 -2.81 -6.76 -4.06
CA SER A 84 -1.53 -6.28 -3.56
C SER A 84 -0.61 -5.72 -4.64
N TYR A 85 -0.87 -6.00 -5.92
CA TYR A 85 -0.12 -5.38 -7.02
C TYR A 85 -0.30 -3.86 -7.04
N ILE A 86 -1.40 -3.34 -6.51
CA ILE A 86 -1.58 -1.89 -6.35
C ILE A 86 -0.48 -1.34 -5.45
N ASN A 87 -0.22 -2.02 -4.33
CA ASN A 87 0.85 -1.63 -3.41
C ASN A 87 2.22 -1.67 -4.09
N LEU A 88 2.51 -2.76 -4.79
CA LEU A 88 3.78 -2.93 -5.48
C LEU A 88 3.99 -1.84 -6.54
N LEU A 89 3.01 -1.65 -7.41
CA LEU A 89 3.15 -0.72 -8.54
C LEU A 89 3.14 0.73 -8.08
N ALA A 90 2.35 1.07 -7.08
CA ALA A 90 2.34 2.42 -6.52
C ALA A 90 3.69 2.76 -5.89
N SER A 91 4.27 1.84 -5.13
CA SER A 91 5.59 2.02 -4.54
C SER A 91 6.67 2.14 -5.61
N LEU A 92 6.69 1.21 -6.57
CA LEU A 92 7.70 1.19 -7.63
C LEU A 92 7.63 2.45 -8.51
N ASN A 93 6.47 2.72 -9.07
CA ASN A 93 6.29 3.86 -9.98
C ASN A 93 6.36 5.19 -9.23
N GLY A 94 5.83 5.22 -8.01
CA GLY A 94 5.89 6.40 -7.16
C GLY A 94 7.32 6.80 -6.82
N GLN A 95 8.17 5.85 -6.47
CA GLN A 95 9.59 6.12 -6.20
C GLN A 95 10.33 6.62 -7.43
N ILE A 96 10.04 6.04 -8.59
CA ILE A 96 10.64 6.48 -9.85
C ILE A 96 10.26 7.94 -10.13
N LEU A 97 8.99 8.27 -10.01
CA LEU A 97 8.50 9.63 -10.25
C LEU A 97 9.08 10.61 -9.23
N ALA A 98 9.09 10.23 -7.95
CA ALA A 98 9.59 11.10 -6.88
C ALA A 98 11.09 11.42 -7.03
N GLN A 99 11.89 10.45 -7.49
CA GLN A 99 13.33 10.59 -7.57
C GLN A 99 13.83 11.15 -8.92
N HIS A 100 13.11 10.90 -10.00
CA HIS A 100 13.62 11.17 -11.35
C HIS A 100 12.77 12.12 -12.19
N ALA A 101 11.50 12.29 -11.88
CA ALA A 101 10.66 13.24 -12.61
C ALA A 101 10.79 14.64 -12.03
N ARG A 102 10.55 15.66 -12.87
CA ARG A 102 10.48 17.04 -12.38
C ARG A 102 9.29 17.16 -11.42
N PRO A 103 9.42 17.92 -10.32
CA PRO A 103 8.35 18.02 -9.31
C PRO A 103 6.99 18.43 -9.87
N GLU A 104 6.96 19.35 -10.83
CA GLU A 104 5.71 19.81 -11.45
C GLU A 104 5.01 18.72 -12.29
N LEU A 105 5.76 17.72 -12.75
CA LEU A 105 5.19 16.56 -13.44
C LEU A 105 4.80 15.45 -12.47
N ALA A 106 5.58 15.27 -11.41
CA ALA A 106 5.37 14.19 -10.45
C ALA A 106 4.15 14.44 -9.54
N ARG A 107 3.96 15.69 -9.06
CA ARG A 107 2.91 16.01 -8.08
C ARG A 107 1.51 15.58 -8.47
N PRO A 108 1.02 15.85 -9.70
CA PRO A 108 -0.34 15.45 -10.07
C PRO A 108 -0.59 13.94 -10.00
N TRP A 109 0.46 13.14 -10.10
CA TRP A 109 0.37 11.67 -10.07
C TRP A 109 0.57 11.09 -8.68
N LEU A 110 1.28 11.79 -7.79
CA LEU A 110 1.65 11.29 -6.46
C LEU A 110 0.74 11.83 -5.34
N GLU A 111 0.13 12.98 -5.51
CA GLU A 111 -0.81 13.61 -4.57
C GLU A 111 -2.29 13.29 -4.93
#